data_3dc9fa9a7dda2c0a893cc9fc56e5fbc9
#
_entry.id   3dc9fa9a7dda2c0a893cc9fc56e5fbc9
#
_cell.length_a   1.000
_cell.length_b   1.000
_cell.length_c   1.000
_cell.angle_alpha   90.00
_cell.angle_beta   90.00
_cell.angle_gamma   90.00
#
_symmetry.space_group_name_H-M   'P 1'
#
loop_
_entity.id
_entity.type
_entity.pdbx_description
1 polymer ?
#
loop_
_entity_poly.entity_id
_entity_poly.type
_entity_poly.pdbx_seq_one_letter_code
_entity_poly.pdbx_strand_id
1 'polypeptide(L)'
;MMKHFVLLLIMAVATSWNFVLATSSGVDDLPDLTGGVVPVVQYKQLDPFSGNDILTSVSEVEYTVKVKNQTGQPLIADSLVLVVDSVLEISGKEIINRVRIEGSDGVTQDGKPFFRIPSTGPELSPYGESEAVTIRVTNPDFLRFYPPGVRVRGIRRSSEKAVKDLLDTLVQKGLLSPEDAMRALDSPPSGSP
;
A
#
# COMPACT_ATOMS: atom_id res chain seq x y z
N MET A 1 -8.41 74.57 0.64
CA MET A 1 -9.11 73.42 1.29
C MET A 1 -8.94 72.21 0.40
N MET A 2 -7.91 71.35 0.67
CA MET A 2 -7.62 70.14 -0.10
C MET A 2 -7.92 68.94 0.77
N LYS A 3 -8.95 68.15 0.39
CA LYS A 3 -9.31 66.90 1.06
C LYS A 3 -8.44 65.77 0.54
N HIS A 4 -7.60 65.22 1.41
CA HIS A 4 -6.78 64.06 1.10
C HIS A 4 -7.62 62.81 1.20
N PHE A 5 -7.78 62.10 0.08
CA PHE A 5 -8.43 60.80 -0.02
C PHE A 5 -7.34 59.75 0.18
N VAL A 6 -7.32 59.13 1.34
CA VAL A 6 -6.42 58.00 1.62
C VAL A 6 -7.14 56.71 1.12
N LEU A 7 -6.61 56.17 0.02
CA LEU A 7 -7.07 54.91 -0.53
C LEU A 7 -6.36 53.77 0.20
N LEU A 8 -7.09 53.06 1.06
CA LEU A 8 -6.55 51.92 1.80
C LEU A 8 -6.67 50.67 0.90
N LEU A 9 -5.51 50.26 0.31
CA LEU A 9 -5.40 49.06 -0.52
C LEU A 9 -5.28 47.85 0.39
N ILE A 10 -6.39 47.11 0.61
CA ILE A 10 -6.35 45.84 1.32
C ILE A 10 -5.91 44.77 0.32
N MET A 11 -4.64 44.35 0.41
CA MET A 11 -4.15 43.16 -0.26
C MET A 11 -4.68 41.93 0.49
N ALA A 12 -5.70 41.27 -0.05
CA ALA A 12 -6.10 39.95 0.36
C ALA A 12 -5.10 38.93 -0.20
N VAL A 13 -4.18 38.46 0.64
CA VAL A 13 -3.31 37.32 0.33
C VAL A 13 -4.15 36.06 0.43
N ALA A 14 -4.69 35.62 -0.70
CA ALA A 14 -5.33 34.31 -0.80
C ALA A 14 -4.21 33.26 -0.78
N THR A 15 -3.90 32.71 0.39
CA THR A 15 -3.09 31.51 0.52
C THR A 15 -3.90 30.33 -0.03
N SER A 16 -3.65 30.01 -1.29
CA SER A 16 -4.17 28.80 -1.93
C SER A 16 -3.51 27.61 -1.25
N TRP A 17 -4.19 27.00 -0.32
CA TRP A 17 -3.83 25.69 0.19
C TRP A 17 -4.15 24.69 -0.92
N ASN A 18 -3.11 24.35 -1.69
CA ASN A 18 -3.19 23.22 -2.58
C ASN A 18 -3.29 21.95 -1.72
N PHE A 19 -4.50 21.51 -1.42
CA PHE A 19 -4.75 20.14 -1.03
C PHE A 19 -4.40 19.28 -2.24
N VAL A 20 -3.21 18.71 -2.23
CA VAL A 20 -2.89 17.59 -3.10
C VAL A 20 -3.79 16.45 -2.63
N LEU A 21 -4.95 16.32 -3.27
CA LEU A 21 -5.75 15.11 -3.20
C LEU A 21 -4.89 14.02 -3.85
N ALA A 22 -4.16 13.27 -3.01
CA ALA A 22 -3.51 12.05 -3.45
C ALA A 22 -4.62 11.16 -4.01
N THR A 23 -4.70 11.10 -5.33
CA THR A 23 -5.67 10.27 -6.03
C THR A 23 -5.36 8.82 -5.70
N SER A 24 -6.25 8.18 -4.97
CA SER A 24 -6.24 6.74 -4.64
C SER A 24 -6.46 5.86 -5.88
N SER A 25 -6.46 6.46 -7.06
CA SER A 25 -6.73 5.79 -8.33
C SER A 25 -5.75 4.64 -8.55
N GLY A 26 -6.26 3.44 -8.46
CA GLY A 26 -5.56 2.20 -8.77
C GLY A 26 -5.22 1.30 -7.57
N VAL A 27 -5.11 1.78 -6.32
CA VAL A 27 -4.79 0.92 -5.18
C VAL A 27 -5.99 0.08 -4.75
N ASP A 28 -7.19 0.66 -4.81
CA ASP A 28 -8.42 -0.03 -4.43
C ASP A 28 -8.82 -1.12 -5.41
N ASP A 29 -8.39 -0.99 -6.67
CA ASP A 29 -8.63 -1.99 -7.73
C ASP A 29 -7.63 -3.15 -7.70
N LEU A 30 -6.55 -3.04 -6.92
CA LEU A 30 -5.56 -4.10 -6.81
C LEU A 30 -6.13 -5.31 -6.05
N PRO A 31 -5.94 -6.52 -6.57
CA PRO A 31 -6.32 -7.75 -5.88
C PRO A 31 -5.68 -7.86 -4.49
N ASP A 32 -6.45 -8.37 -3.54
CA ASP A 32 -5.93 -8.76 -2.23
C ASP A 32 -5.10 -10.05 -2.39
N LEU A 33 -3.88 -10.02 -1.89
CA LEU A 33 -2.95 -11.13 -1.95
C LEU A 33 -2.89 -11.95 -0.64
N THR A 34 -3.76 -11.64 0.33
CA THR A 34 -3.83 -12.32 1.63
C THR A 34 -3.94 -13.84 1.45
N GLY A 35 -3.22 -14.58 2.26
CA GLY A 35 -3.18 -16.05 2.20
C GLY A 35 -2.09 -16.62 1.28
N GLY A 36 -1.49 -15.79 0.39
CA GLY A 36 -0.35 -16.20 -0.43
C GLY A 36 0.85 -15.28 -0.27
N VAL A 37 0.62 -14.10 0.32
CA VAL A 37 1.66 -13.11 0.59
C VAL A 37 1.53 -12.66 2.04
N VAL A 38 2.62 -12.81 2.79
CA VAL A 38 2.61 -12.59 4.25
C VAL A 38 3.45 -11.37 4.59
N PRO A 39 2.90 -10.37 5.28
CA PRO A 39 3.68 -9.29 5.84
C PRO A 39 4.47 -9.81 7.06
N VAL A 40 5.76 -9.54 7.07
CA VAL A 40 6.67 -9.82 8.19
C VAL A 40 6.94 -8.51 8.90
N VAL A 41 6.30 -8.31 10.03
CA VAL A 41 6.41 -7.07 10.82
C VAL A 41 7.52 -7.23 11.85
N GLN A 42 8.51 -6.33 11.81
CA GLN A 42 9.51 -6.18 12.84
C GLN A 42 9.34 -4.78 13.44
N TYR A 43 9.42 -4.66 14.75
CA TYR A 43 9.41 -3.35 15.40
C TYR A 43 10.79 -3.03 15.96
N LYS A 44 11.15 -1.77 15.89
CA LYS A 44 12.34 -1.25 16.52
C LYS A 44 11.89 -0.52 17.78
N GLN A 45 12.24 -1.08 18.92
CA GLN A 45 12.05 -0.41 20.18
C GLN A 45 13.07 0.72 20.31
N LEU A 46 12.59 1.94 20.46
CA LEU A 46 13.44 3.13 20.61
C LEU A 46 13.87 3.35 22.05
N ASP A 47 13.23 2.68 23.01
CA ASP A 47 13.57 2.77 24.43
C ASP A 47 14.42 1.57 24.86
N PRO A 48 15.72 1.79 25.18
CA PRO A 48 16.61 0.71 25.62
C PRO A 48 16.28 0.15 27.02
N PHE A 49 15.37 0.79 27.76
CA PHE A 49 14.99 0.40 29.13
C PHE A 49 13.66 -0.34 29.22
N SER A 50 12.87 -0.39 28.16
CA SER A 50 11.67 -1.22 28.16
C SER A 50 12.04 -2.64 27.78
N GLY A 51 11.70 -3.59 28.64
CA GLY A 51 11.90 -5.02 28.36
C GLY A 51 11.18 -5.48 27.10
N ASN A 52 11.29 -6.76 26.75
CA ASN A 52 10.74 -7.40 25.53
C ASN A 52 9.20 -7.33 25.39
N ASP A 53 8.55 -6.34 25.98
CA ASP A 53 7.10 -6.19 25.92
C ASP A 53 6.67 -5.70 24.53
N ILE A 54 5.95 -6.55 23.83
CA ILE A 54 5.29 -6.29 22.54
C ILE A 54 4.34 -5.08 22.61
N LEU A 55 4.03 -4.64 23.81
CA LEU A 55 3.03 -3.61 24.14
C LEU A 55 3.72 -2.33 24.61
N THR A 56 3.98 -1.45 23.68
CA THR A 56 4.63 -0.17 23.97
C THR A 56 3.60 0.91 24.36
N SER A 57 3.82 1.57 25.51
CA SER A 57 3.16 2.84 25.85
C SER A 57 4.09 4.01 25.49
N VAL A 58 4.58 4.06 24.26
CA VAL A 58 5.47 5.12 23.80
C VAL A 58 4.73 6.09 22.90
N SER A 59 5.21 7.32 22.82
CA SER A 59 4.62 8.35 21.98
C SER A 59 4.82 8.08 20.48
N GLU A 60 5.84 7.31 20.12
CA GLU A 60 6.20 7.02 18.74
C GLU A 60 6.82 5.62 18.62
N VAL A 61 6.39 4.87 17.63
CA VAL A 61 6.89 3.52 17.33
C VAL A 61 7.16 3.38 15.84
N GLU A 62 8.30 2.79 15.50
CA GLU A 62 8.62 2.42 14.12
C GLU A 62 8.48 0.91 13.92
N TYR A 63 7.73 0.55 12.88
CA TYR A 63 7.62 -0.82 12.40
C TYR A 63 8.28 -0.94 11.05
N THR A 64 9.13 -1.93 10.89
CA THR A 64 9.70 -2.31 9.60
C THR A 64 8.93 -3.52 9.09
N VAL A 65 8.34 -3.39 7.92
CA VAL A 65 7.51 -4.44 7.31
C VAL A 65 8.15 -4.88 6.00
N LYS A 66 8.38 -6.17 5.86
CA LYS A 66 8.72 -6.82 4.60
C LYS A 66 7.57 -7.69 4.15
N VAL A 67 7.44 -7.89 2.87
CA VAL A 67 6.45 -8.77 2.29
C VAL A 67 7.14 -10.02 1.77
N LYS A 68 6.67 -11.18 2.22
CA LYS A 68 7.16 -12.48 1.76
C LYS A 68 6.16 -13.12 0.82
N ASN A 69 6.57 -13.38 -0.40
CA ASN A 69 5.79 -14.14 -1.36
C ASN A 69 5.87 -15.63 -1.01
N GLN A 70 4.79 -16.23 -0.54
CA GLN A 70 4.73 -17.66 -0.23
C GLN A 70 4.13 -18.49 -1.37
N THR A 71 3.89 -17.87 -2.52
CA THR A 71 3.35 -18.55 -3.69
C THR A 71 4.43 -19.04 -4.62
N GLY A 72 4.12 -20.05 -5.42
CA GLY A 72 4.97 -20.50 -6.51
C GLY A 72 4.96 -19.60 -7.75
N GLN A 73 4.31 -18.42 -7.69
CA GLN A 73 4.18 -17.50 -8.80
C GLN A 73 4.86 -16.17 -8.48
N PRO A 74 5.54 -15.54 -9.44
CA PRO A 74 6.10 -14.21 -9.24
C PRO A 74 5.00 -13.15 -9.11
N LEU A 75 5.28 -12.08 -8.37
CA LEU A 75 4.43 -10.91 -8.24
C LEU A 75 5.05 -9.75 -8.99
N ILE A 76 4.23 -8.90 -9.59
CA ILE A 76 4.69 -7.66 -10.22
C ILE A 76 5.09 -6.71 -9.09
N ALA A 77 6.39 -6.42 -8.96
CA ALA A 77 6.94 -5.73 -7.81
C ALA A 77 6.36 -4.30 -7.63
N ASP A 78 6.26 -3.54 -8.71
CA ASP A 78 5.73 -2.17 -8.69
C ASP A 78 4.23 -2.09 -8.36
N SER A 79 3.50 -3.21 -8.43
CA SER A 79 2.10 -3.27 -8.04
C SER A 79 1.88 -3.51 -6.55
N LEU A 80 2.94 -3.86 -5.81
CA LEU A 80 2.81 -4.25 -4.42
C LEU A 80 2.56 -3.04 -3.52
N VAL A 81 1.48 -3.12 -2.76
CA VAL A 81 1.05 -2.09 -1.82
C VAL A 81 0.70 -2.73 -0.48
N LEU A 82 1.20 -2.12 0.58
CA LEU A 82 0.89 -2.47 1.96
C LEU A 82 -0.18 -1.51 2.47
N VAL A 83 -1.34 -2.02 2.86
CA VAL A 83 -2.44 -1.22 3.46
C VAL A 83 -2.46 -1.46 4.96
N VAL A 84 -2.45 -0.41 5.76
CA VAL A 84 -2.65 -0.51 7.21
C VAL A 84 -4.15 -0.61 7.48
N ASP A 85 -4.57 -1.78 7.89
CA ASP A 85 -5.97 -2.16 7.99
C ASP A 85 -6.59 -1.81 9.33
N SER A 86 -5.80 -2.00 10.40
CA SER A 86 -6.25 -1.79 11.77
C SER A 86 -5.09 -1.48 12.71
N VAL A 87 -5.39 -0.77 13.79
CA VAL A 87 -4.55 -0.65 14.96
C VAL A 87 -5.43 -0.96 16.17
N LEU A 88 -5.16 -2.08 16.84
CA LEU A 88 -5.97 -2.55 17.95
C LEU A 88 -5.30 -2.25 19.29
N GLU A 89 -6.03 -1.61 20.20
CA GLU A 89 -5.66 -1.52 21.60
C GLU A 89 -5.64 -2.92 22.24
N ILE A 90 -4.97 -3.09 23.37
CA ILE A 90 -4.94 -4.37 24.12
C ILE A 90 -6.34 -4.89 24.45
N SER A 91 -7.28 -3.99 24.66
CA SER A 91 -8.69 -4.32 24.89
C SER A 91 -9.40 -4.92 23.67
N GLY A 92 -8.74 -4.94 22.50
CA GLY A 92 -9.33 -5.34 21.21
C GLY A 92 -10.09 -4.21 20.51
N LYS A 93 -10.11 -3.00 21.07
CA LYS A 93 -10.77 -1.86 20.47
C LYS A 93 -9.94 -1.29 19.31
N GLU A 94 -10.60 -0.98 18.18
CA GLU A 94 -9.98 -0.28 17.05
C GLU A 94 -9.63 1.18 17.43
N ILE A 95 -8.38 1.57 17.21
CA ILE A 95 -7.86 2.90 17.55
C ILE A 95 -7.11 3.59 16.41
N ILE A 96 -7.25 3.12 15.17
CA ILE A 96 -6.56 3.70 14.02
C ILE A 96 -6.80 5.21 13.89
N ASN A 97 -7.97 5.70 14.27
CA ASN A 97 -8.34 7.12 14.27
C ASN A 97 -7.75 7.93 15.44
N ARG A 98 -7.15 7.28 16.43
CA ARG A 98 -6.53 7.91 17.61
C ARG A 98 -5.01 7.97 17.53
N VAL A 99 -4.44 7.23 16.61
CA VAL A 99 -3.01 7.26 16.29
C VAL A 99 -2.82 7.95 14.94
N ARG A 100 -1.62 8.44 14.70
CA ARG A 100 -1.26 8.99 13.40
C ARG A 100 -0.26 8.05 12.73
N ILE A 101 -0.56 7.64 11.53
CA ILE A 101 0.33 6.82 10.70
C ILE A 101 1.04 7.76 9.73
N GLU A 102 2.35 7.87 9.86
CA GLU A 102 3.17 8.81 9.11
C GLU A 102 3.95 8.11 7.99
N GLY A 103 4.26 8.87 6.94
CA GLY A 103 5.03 8.39 5.79
C GLY A 103 4.23 7.57 4.80
N SER A 104 2.90 7.54 4.90
CA SER A 104 2.06 6.86 3.92
C SER A 104 2.10 7.57 2.56
N ASP A 105 2.04 6.79 1.47
CA ASP A 105 1.98 7.30 0.10
C ASP A 105 0.58 7.82 -0.28
N GLY A 106 -0.42 7.52 0.54
CA GLY A 106 -1.78 7.97 0.36
C GLY A 106 -2.77 7.21 1.25
N VAL A 107 -4.05 7.34 0.91
CA VAL A 107 -5.15 6.65 1.59
C VAL A 107 -6.04 5.93 0.57
N THR A 108 -6.60 4.80 0.95
CA THR A 108 -7.59 4.05 0.18
C THR A 108 -8.95 4.79 0.19
N GLN A 109 -9.93 4.32 -0.57
CA GLN A 109 -11.28 4.88 -0.56
C GLN A 109 -11.93 4.80 0.83
N ASP A 110 -11.61 3.76 1.60
CA ASP A 110 -12.07 3.59 3.01
C ASP A 110 -11.25 4.44 4.00
N GLY A 111 -10.35 5.31 3.54
CA GLY A 111 -9.54 6.18 4.38
C GLY A 111 -8.37 5.48 5.10
N LYS A 112 -7.98 4.27 4.68
CA LYS A 112 -6.86 3.52 5.26
C LYS A 112 -5.53 3.93 4.62
N PRO A 113 -4.49 4.24 5.40
CA PRO A 113 -3.20 4.61 4.85
C PRO A 113 -2.53 3.41 4.15
N PHE A 114 -1.87 3.69 3.03
CA PHE A 114 -1.12 2.69 2.29
C PHE A 114 0.32 3.14 2.00
N PHE A 115 1.18 2.15 1.77
CA PHE A 115 2.59 2.32 1.44
C PHE A 115 2.91 1.49 0.20
N ARG A 116 3.59 2.08 -0.76
CA ARG A 116 4.16 1.34 -1.89
C ARG A 116 5.40 0.61 -1.42
N ILE A 117 5.53 -0.65 -1.81
CA ILE A 117 6.69 -1.46 -1.43
C ILE A 117 7.82 -1.15 -2.42
N PRO A 118 8.98 -0.67 -1.95
CA PRO A 118 10.12 -0.42 -2.83
C PRO A 118 10.54 -1.71 -3.53
N SER A 119 10.87 -1.61 -4.81
CA SER A 119 11.33 -2.74 -5.60
C SER A 119 12.71 -2.48 -6.18
N THR A 120 13.56 -3.50 -6.22
CA THR A 120 14.87 -3.48 -6.87
C THR A 120 14.83 -4.13 -8.25
N GLY A 121 13.68 -4.66 -8.65
CA GLY A 121 13.48 -5.35 -9.92
C GLY A 121 12.01 -5.38 -10.30
N PRO A 122 11.69 -5.86 -11.51
CA PRO A 122 10.32 -5.87 -12.02
C PRO A 122 9.40 -6.84 -11.29
N GLU A 123 9.98 -7.81 -10.58
CA GLU A 123 9.22 -8.89 -9.96
C GLU A 123 9.75 -9.25 -8.58
N LEU A 124 8.81 -9.59 -7.67
CA LEU A 124 9.12 -10.32 -6.46
C LEU A 124 9.03 -11.82 -6.74
N SER A 125 10.18 -12.48 -6.74
CA SER A 125 10.28 -13.91 -7.05
C SER A 125 9.39 -14.78 -6.17
N PRO A 126 9.03 -15.99 -6.64
CA PRO A 126 8.43 -17.01 -5.78
C PRO A 126 9.30 -17.25 -4.53
N TYR A 127 8.67 -17.30 -3.37
CA TYR A 127 9.30 -17.47 -2.07
C TYR A 127 10.29 -16.37 -1.66
N GLY A 128 10.42 -15.29 -2.45
CA GLY A 128 11.27 -14.15 -2.16
C GLY A 128 10.66 -13.18 -1.15
N GLU A 129 11.52 -12.28 -0.63
CA GLU A 129 11.12 -11.19 0.26
C GLU A 129 11.34 -9.84 -0.44
N SER A 130 10.45 -8.89 -0.15
CA SER A 130 10.56 -7.52 -0.65
C SER A 130 11.60 -6.70 0.12
N GLU A 131 11.89 -5.52 -0.40
CA GLU A 131 12.49 -4.46 0.40
C GLU A 131 11.57 -4.06 1.55
N ALA A 132 12.17 -3.43 2.55
CA ALA A 132 11.46 -3.04 3.76
C ALA A 132 10.71 -1.71 3.60
N VAL A 133 9.52 -1.66 4.16
CA VAL A 133 8.75 -0.42 4.36
C VAL A 133 8.79 -0.05 5.83
N THR A 134 9.01 1.23 6.14
CA THR A 134 8.95 1.74 7.50
C THR A 134 7.62 2.43 7.74
N ILE A 135 6.88 1.95 8.72
CA ILE A 135 5.62 2.53 9.19
C ILE A 135 5.89 3.19 10.53
N ARG A 136 5.70 4.51 10.60
CA ARG A 136 5.82 5.25 11.85
C ARG A 136 4.42 5.53 12.41
N VAL A 137 4.22 5.17 13.67
CA VAL A 137 2.97 5.37 14.39
C VAL A 137 3.20 6.34 15.54
N THR A 138 2.60 7.54 15.45
CA THR A 138 2.58 8.52 16.54
C THR A 138 1.35 8.29 17.39
N ASN A 139 1.55 8.12 18.70
CA ASN A 139 0.56 7.76 19.70
C ASN A 139 0.45 8.83 20.80
N PRO A 140 -0.29 9.92 20.57
CA PRO A 140 -0.35 11.06 21.49
C PRO A 140 -0.99 10.73 22.82
N ASP A 141 -1.83 9.71 22.85
CA ASP A 141 -2.56 9.29 24.06
C ASP A 141 -1.84 8.21 24.85
N PHE A 142 -0.63 7.82 24.45
CA PHE A 142 0.15 6.77 25.10
C PHE A 142 -0.63 5.45 25.31
N LEU A 143 -1.49 5.11 24.36
CA LEU A 143 -2.27 3.88 24.39
C LEU A 143 -1.35 2.67 24.20
N ARG A 144 -1.72 1.55 24.82
CA ARG A 144 -1.07 0.27 24.55
C ARG A 144 -1.81 -0.42 23.43
N PHE A 145 -1.11 -0.78 22.37
CA PHE A 145 -1.71 -1.39 21.18
C PHE A 145 -0.81 -2.48 20.60
N TYR A 146 -1.43 -3.38 19.86
CA TYR A 146 -0.73 -4.41 19.08
C TYR A 146 -0.10 -3.81 17.83
N PRO A 147 0.93 -4.46 17.22
CA PRO A 147 1.44 -4.05 15.93
C PRO A 147 0.30 -3.85 14.93
N PRO A 148 0.41 -2.85 14.03
CA PRO A 148 -0.62 -2.60 13.03
C PRO A 148 -0.96 -3.84 12.21
N GLY A 149 -2.24 -4.13 12.07
CA GLY A 149 -2.74 -5.10 11.12
C GLY A 149 -2.55 -4.58 9.70
N VAL A 150 -1.86 -5.33 8.86
CA VAL A 150 -1.57 -4.92 7.49
C VAL A 150 -2.02 -5.97 6.48
N ARG A 151 -2.51 -5.50 5.32
CA ARG A 151 -2.82 -6.31 4.15
C ARG A 151 -1.91 -5.97 3.00
N VAL A 152 -1.67 -6.94 2.12
CA VAL A 152 -0.90 -6.74 0.90
C VAL A 152 -1.83 -6.82 -0.29
N ARG A 153 -1.80 -5.81 -1.15
CA ARG A 153 -2.46 -5.80 -2.44
C ARG A 153 -1.43 -5.78 -3.56
N GLY A 154 -1.77 -6.33 -4.71
CA GLY A 154 -0.86 -6.34 -5.85
C GLY A 154 -1.30 -7.32 -6.92
N ILE A 155 -0.49 -7.45 -7.97
CA ILE A 155 -0.77 -8.27 -9.13
C ILE A 155 0.15 -9.48 -9.15
N ARG A 156 -0.44 -10.67 -9.28
CA ARG A 156 0.31 -11.89 -9.60
C ARG A 156 0.59 -11.90 -11.10
N ARG A 157 1.82 -12.19 -11.46
CA ARG A 157 2.12 -12.46 -12.85
C ARG A 157 1.54 -13.83 -13.21
N SER A 158 0.56 -13.85 -14.12
CA SER A 158 0.12 -15.11 -14.68
C SER A 158 1.30 -15.75 -15.39
N SER A 159 1.59 -17.02 -15.11
CA SER A 159 2.61 -17.73 -15.86
C SER A 159 2.14 -17.79 -17.32
N GLU A 160 3.04 -17.54 -18.26
CA GLU A 160 2.77 -17.68 -19.71
C GLU A 160 2.14 -19.05 -20.03
N LYS A 161 2.55 -20.07 -19.29
CA LYS A 161 1.96 -21.40 -19.32
C LYS A 161 0.48 -21.40 -18.95
N ALA A 162 0.08 -20.71 -17.87
CA ALA A 162 -1.33 -20.68 -17.45
C ALA A 162 -2.23 -19.95 -18.46
N VAL A 163 -1.70 -18.88 -19.09
CA VAL A 163 -2.39 -18.17 -20.18
C VAL A 163 -2.53 -19.09 -21.37
N LYS A 164 -1.48 -19.80 -21.76
CA LYS A 164 -1.50 -20.76 -22.85
C LYS A 164 -2.50 -21.90 -22.59
N ASP A 165 -2.45 -22.52 -21.41
CA ASP A 165 -3.38 -23.61 -21.01
C ASP A 165 -4.83 -23.12 -21.03
N LEU A 166 -5.08 -21.87 -20.63
CA LEU A 166 -6.42 -21.26 -20.70
C LEU A 166 -6.86 -21.07 -22.18
N LEU A 167 -6.00 -20.50 -23.01
CA LEU A 167 -6.30 -20.31 -24.43
C LEU A 167 -6.55 -21.65 -25.15
N ASP A 168 -5.71 -22.65 -24.90
CA ASP A 168 -5.90 -24.01 -25.43
C ASP A 168 -7.25 -24.62 -24.99
N THR A 169 -7.64 -24.41 -23.74
CA THR A 169 -8.94 -24.83 -23.22
C THR A 169 -10.11 -24.14 -23.93
N LEU A 170 -10.01 -22.83 -24.19
CA LEU A 170 -11.03 -22.05 -24.88
C LEU A 170 -11.17 -22.47 -26.35
N VAL A 171 -10.04 -22.76 -27.01
CA VAL A 171 -10.03 -23.30 -28.37
C VAL A 171 -10.68 -24.68 -28.41
N GLN A 172 -10.33 -25.57 -27.49
CA GLN A 172 -10.90 -26.91 -27.40
C GLN A 172 -12.41 -26.90 -27.17
N LYS A 173 -12.92 -25.91 -26.41
CA LYS A 173 -14.36 -25.71 -26.19
C LYS A 173 -15.07 -24.99 -27.33
N GLY A 174 -14.36 -24.61 -28.39
CA GLY A 174 -14.91 -23.88 -29.52
C GLY A 174 -15.34 -22.44 -29.21
N LEU A 175 -14.86 -21.87 -28.09
CA LEU A 175 -15.17 -20.51 -27.66
C LEU A 175 -14.18 -19.48 -28.24
N LEU A 176 -13.04 -19.92 -28.73
CA LEU A 176 -12.01 -19.09 -29.35
C LEU A 176 -11.47 -19.79 -30.60
N SER A 177 -11.16 -19.03 -31.67
CA SER A 177 -10.49 -19.63 -32.84
C SER A 177 -8.99 -19.84 -32.53
N PRO A 178 -8.34 -20.85 -33.16
CA PRO A 178 -6.89 -21.04 -32.99
C PRO A 178 -6.08 -19.82 -33.44
N GLU A 179 -6.55 -19.08 -34.44
CA GLU A 179 -5.90 -17.87 -34.94
C GLU A 179 -5.95 -16.72 -33.91
N ASP A 180 -7.11 -16.55 -33.27
CA ASP A 180 -7.28 -15.53 -32.22
C ASP A 180 -6.46 -15.87 -30.95
N ALA A 181 -6.35 -17.15 -30.61
CA ALA A 181 -5.51 -17.62 -29.50
C ALA A 181 -4.02 -17.30 -29.76
N MET A 182 -3.51 -17.57 -30.97
CA MET A 182 -2.14 -17.22 -31.34
C MET A 182 -1.92 -15.70 -31.35
N ARG A 183 -2.87 -14.92 -31.85
CA ARG A 183 -2.78 -13.46 -31.84
C ARG A 183 -2.75 -12.89 -30.41
N ALA A 184 -3.49 -13.51 -29.48
CA ALA A 184 -3.49 -13.10 -28.09
C ALA A 184 -2.16 -13.37 -27.38
N LEU A 185 -1.43 -14.42 -27.78
CA LEU A 185 -0.08 -14.73 -27.26
C LEU A 185 0.99 -13.80 -27.81
N ASP A 186 0.86 -13.40 -29.09
CA ASP A 186 1.84 -12.54 -29.77
C ASP A 186 1.63 -11.04 -29.50
N SER A 187 0.48 -10.66 -28.92
CA SER A 187 0.23 -9.27 -28.57
C SER A 187 1.00 -8.92 -27.31
N PRO A 188 1.96 -7.97 -27.36
CA PRO A 188 2.57 -7.48 -26.12
C PRO A 188 1.47 -6.90 -25.25
N PRO A 189 1.56 -7.03 -23.91
CA PRO A 189 0.62 -6.41 -23.01
C PRO A 189 0.58 -4.93 -23.32
N SER A 190 -0.57 -4.44 -23.77
CA SER A 190 -0.79 -3.02 -24.05
C SER A 190 -0.68 -2.30 -22.70
N GLY A 191 0.54 -1.88 -22.38
CA GLY A 191 0.81 -0.99 -21.28
C GLY A 191 0.08 0.31 -21.59
N SER A 192 -0.98 0.57 -20.87
CA SER A 192 -1.61 1.88 -20.84
C SER A 192 -0.63 2.91 -20.27
N PRO A 193 -0.62 4.11 -20.82
CA PRO A 193 0.25 5.20 -20.41
C PRO A 193 0.01 5.66 -18.97
#